data_b1d856d34e60a0a814461b233b08accf
#
_entry.id   b1d856d34e60a0a814461b233b08accf
#
_cell.length_a   1.000
_cell.length_b   1.000
_cell.length_c   1.000
_cell.angle_alpha   90.00
_cell.angle_beta   90.00
_cell.angle_gamma   90.00
#
_symmetry.space_group_name_H-M   'P 1'
#
loop_
_entity.id
_entity.type
_entity.pdbx_description
1 polymer ?
#
loop_
_entity_poly.entity_id
_entity_poly.type
_entity_poly.pdbx_seq_one_letter_code
_entity_poly.pdbx_strand_id
1 'polypeptide(L)'
;MKGSKKTILFFILFIFVVSEIFGVELRVRNVARFKGVRDNQLNGFGLVFGLKGTGDTKTTIFTNQAITNMLKNYGIADAANQIKVRNVAAVMVTANLPAFAKKGDKIDVVVSSMGDAKSLEGGVLLQTNLKGMDDNVYAVAQGPVST
;
A
#
# COMPACT_ATOMS: atom_id res chain seq x y z
N MET A 1 -4.92 -28.37 -64.61
CA MET A 1 -4.42 -27.09 -64.04
C MET A 1 -5.49 -26.04 -63.67
N LYS A 2 -6.76 -26.39 -63.66
CA LYS A 2 -7.86 -25.44 -63.30
C LYS A 2 -8.25 -25.44 -61.81
N GLY A 3 -7.78 -26.42 -61.03
CA GLY A 3 -8.11 -26.54 -59.59
C GLY A 3 -7.27 -25.66 -58.65
N SER A 4 -5.99 -25.41 -58.99
CA SER A 4 -5.01 -24.72 -58.16
C SER A 4 -5.36 -23.25 -57.90
N LYS A 5 -5.90 -22.53 -58.86
CA LYS A 5 -6.26 -21.11 -58.70
C LYS A 5 -7.46 -20.89 -57.77
N LYS A 6 -8.43 -21.80 -57.78
CA LYS A 6 -9.59 -21.74 -56.88
C LYS A 6 -9.23 -22.05 -55.42
N THR A 7 -8.30 -22.99 -55.23
CA THR A 7 -7.78 -23.38 -53.90
C THR A 7 -6.94 -22.25 -53.31
N ILE A 8 -6.13 -21.57 -54.12
CA ILE A 8 -5.32 -20.42 -53.68
C ILE A 8 -6.23 -19.24 -53.34
N LEU A 9 -7.25 -18.96 -54.12
CA LEU A 9 -8.21 -17.90 -53.84
C LEU A 9 -9.00 -18.15 -52.54
N PHE A 10 -9.37 -19.40 -52.29
CA PHE A 10 -10.04 -19.79 -51.02
C PHE A 10 -9.15 -19.65 -49.82
N PHE A 11 -7.86 -19.93 -49.95
CA PHE A 11 -6.87 -19.76 -48.87
C PHE A 11 -6.59 -18.29 -48.58
N ILE A 12 -6.53 -17.42 -49.58
CA ILE A 12 -6.36 -15.97 -49.43
C ILE A 12 -7.60 -15.37 -48.78
N LEU A 13 -8.79 -15.81 -49.17
CA LEU A 13 -10.04 -15.34 -48.53
C LEU A 13 -10.16 -15.78 -47.09
N PHE A 14 -9.68 -16.98 -46.74
CA PHE A 14 -9.68 -17.49 -45.39
C PHE A 14 -8.71 -16.74 -44.49
N ILE A 15 -7.54 -16.34 -44.99
CA ILE A 15 -6.56 -15.50 -44.27
C ILE A 15 -7.13 -14.09 -43.97
N PHE A 16 -7.91 -13.53 -44.91
CA PHE A 16 -8.49 -12.22 -44.76
C PHE A 16 -9.63 -12.18 -43.70
N VAL A 17 -10.36 -13.29 -43.53
CA VAL A 17 -11.44 -13.40 -42.54
C VAL A 17 -10.90 -13.59 -41.10
N VAL A 18 -9.70 -14.19 -40.95
CA VAL A 18 -9.10 -14.43 -39.62
C VAL A 18 -8.45 -13.19 -39.04
N SER A 19 -8.14 -12.17 -39.83
CA SER A 19 -7.47 -10.94 -39.34
C SER A 19 -8.41 -9.94 -38.59
N GLU A 20 -9.72 -10.17 -38.60
CA GLU A 20 -10.68 -9.28 -37.95
C GLU A 20 -11.05 -9.66 -36.49
N ILE A 21 -10.49 -10.76 -35.93
CA ILE A 21 -11.00 -11.35 -34.67
C ILE A 21 -10.24 -10.86 -33.42
N PHE A 22 -9.18 -10.07 -33.55
CA PHE A 22 -8.41 -9.58 -32.39
C PHE A 22 -8.57 -8.09 -32.14
N GLY A 23 -9.81 -7.62 -32.08
CA GLY A 23 -10.13 -6.34 -31.47
C GLY A 23 -10.16 -6.48 -29.95
N VAL A 24 -9.07 -6.10 -29.24
CA VAL A 24 -9.12 -6.00 -27.78
C VAL A 24 -9.96 -4.77 -27.40
N GLU A 25 -11.20 -5.01 -26.99
CA GLU A 25 -12.09 -3.96 -26.50
C GLU A 25 -11.66 -3.56 -25.09
N LEU A 26 -10.84 -2.52 -24.98
CA LEU A 26 -10.45 -1.92 -23.71
C LEU A 26 -11.50 -0.91 -23.26
N ARG A 27 -12.20 -1.21 -22.18
CA ARG A 27 -13.14 -0.25 -21.59
C ARG A 27 -12.37 0.92 -20.98
N VAL A 28 -12.79 2.15 -21.29
CA VAL A 28 -12.17 3.39 -20.77
C VAL A 28 -12.01 3.37 -19.25
N ARG A 29 -12.95 2.79 -18.51
CA ARG A 29 -12.85 2.66 -17.03
C ARG A 29 -11.65 1.84 -16.55
N ASN A 30 -11.07 0.98 -17.40
CA ASN A 30 -9.94 0.14 -17.02
C ASN A 30 -8.59 0.82 -17.26
N VAL A 31 -8.55 1.84 -18.13
CA VAL A 31 -7.31 2.52 -18.53
C VAL A 31 -7.32 4.03 -18.28
N ALA A 32 -8.47 4.63 -17.97
CA ALA A 32 -8.60 6.05 -17.73
C ALA A 32 -9.40 6.34 -16.45
N ARG A 33 -9.02 7.43 -15.77
CA ARG A 33 -9.75 7.98 -14.62
C ARG A 33 -10.09 9.44 -14.91
N PHE A 34 -11.25 9.89 -14.45
CA PHE A 34 -11.61 11.30 -14.55
C PHE A 34 -10.64 12.17 -13.76
N LYS A 35 -10.11 13.21 -14.39
CA LYS A 35 -9.28 14.21 -13.71
C LYS A 35 -10.16 14.97 -12.71
N GLY A 36 -9.76 14.97 -11.43
CA GLY A 36 -10.46 15.69 -10.36
C GLY A 36 -11.38 14.86 -9.47
N VAL A 37 -11.79 13.65 -9.91
CA VAL A 37 -12.53 12.69 -9.06
C VAL A 37 -11.70 11.43 -8.96
N ARG A 38 -10.77 11.41 -8.03
CA ARG A 38 -9.92 10.26 -7.75
C ARG A 38 -9.65 10.18 -6.25
N ASP A 39 -9.49 8.97 -5.77
CA ASP A 39 -8.97 8.76 -4.43
C ASP A 39 -7.52 9.22 -4.37
N ASN A 40 -7.16 9.93 -3.33
CA ASN A 40 -5.78 10.31 -3.07
C ASN A 40 -5.15 9.29 -2.14
N GLN A 41 -4.01 8.75 -2.55
CA GLN A 41 -3.25 7.85 -1.71
C GLN A 41 -2.56 8.64 -0.61
N LEU A 42 -2.78 8.21 0.63
CA LEU A 42 -2.09 8.73 1.82
C LEU A 42 -1.07 7.70 2.29
N ASN A 43 0.01 8.18 2.86
CA ASN A 43 1.03 7.34 3.49
C ASN A 43 1.52 7.98 4.79
N GLY A 44 2.02 7.14 5.68
CA GLY A 44 2.61 7.57 6.94
C GLY A 44 3.58 6.52 7.47
N PHE A 45 4.53 6.97 8.27
CA PHE A 45 5.46 6.11 8.97
C PHE A 45 5.03 6.01 10.43
N GLY A 46 4.87 4.78 10.93
CA GLY A 46 4.39 4.51 12.28
C GLY A 46 5.15 3.42 13.00
N LEU A 47 4.75 3.20 14.25
CA LEU A 47 5.24 2.11 15.09
C LEU A 47 4.05 1.29 15.60
N VAL A 48 4.19 -0.02 15.56
CA VAL A 48 3.26 -0.98 16.17
C VAL A 48 3.93 -1.54 17.43
N PHE A 49 3.24 -1.44 18.56
CA PHE A 49 3.69 -1.92 19.87
C PHE A 49 2.86 -3.11 20.35
N GLY A 50 3.38 -3.81 21.37
CA GLY A 50 2.66 -4.90 22.02
C GLY A 50 2.79 -6.25 21.31
N LEU A 51 3.71 -6.37 20.36
CA LEU A 51 4.01 -7.62 19.67
C LEU A 51 4.70 -8.58 20.63
N LYS A 52 4.25 -9.83 20.66
CA LYS A 52 4.76 -10.87 21.58
C LYS A 52 6.03 -11.54 21.02
N GLY A 53 7.08 -10.76 20.76
CA GLY A 53 8.33 -11.26 20.23
C GLY A 53 8.34 -11.46 18.70
N THR A 54 7.30 -11.04 17.99
CA THR A 54 7.18 -11.12 16.53
C THR A 54 7.57 -9.83 15.82
N GLY A 55 7.89 -8.78 16.58
CA GLY A 55 8.35 -7.49 16.05
C GLY A 55 9.75 -7.54 15.46
N ASP A 56 10.28 -6.37 15.14
CA ASP A 56 11.59 -6.20 14.51
C ASP A 56 12.72 -6.69 15.41
N THR A 57 13.86 -7.05 14.80
CA THR A 57 15.07 -7.40 15.52
C THR A 57 15.91 -6.16 15.87
N LYS A 58 16.90 -6.34 16.74
CA LYS A 58 17.83 -5.26 17.12
C LYS A 58 18.66 -4.71 15.95
N THR A 59 18.73 -5.44 14.85
CA THR A 59 19.45 -5.04 13.63
C THR A 59 18.68 -4.01 12.80
N THR A 60 17.39 -3.84 13.06
CA THR A 60 16.55 -2.91 12.28
C THR A 60 16.78 -1.47 12.74
N ILE A 61 17.60 -0.74 11.99
CA ILE A 61 18.01 0.65 12.28
C ILE A 61 16.79 1.57 12.37
N PHE A 62 15.80 1.39 11.48
CA PHE A 62 14.60 2.22 11.45
C PHE A 62 13.81 2.17 12.75
N THR A 63 13.61 0.97 13.30
CA THR A 63 12.85 0.75 14.53
C THR A 63 13.55 1.40 15.72
N ASN A 64 14.87 1.21 15.86
CA ASN A 64 15.66 1.80 16.94
C ASN A 64 15.62 3.33 16.88
N GLN A 65 15.75 3.92 15.69
CA GLN A 65 15.73 5.36 15.50
C GLN A 65 14.34 5.95 15.78
N ALA A 66 13.28 5.27 15.32
CA ALA A 66 11.90 5.69 15.55
C ALA A 66 11.53 5.63 17.03
N ILE A 67 11.92 4.57 17.75
CA ILE A 67 11.74 4.45 19.19
C ILE A 67 12.49 5.57 19.92
N THR A 68 13.74 5.82 19.56
CA THR A 68 14.55 6.88 20.17
C THR A 68 13.91 8.25 20.00
N ASN A 69 13.43 8.56 18.79
CA ASN A 69 12.77 9.83 18.51
C ASN A 69 11.45 9.98 19.28
N MET A 70 10.67 8.89 19.34
CA MET A 70 9.44 8.86 20.12
C MET A 70 9.69 9.13 21.60
N LEU A 71 10.65 8.44 22.21
CA LEU A 71 10.99 8.61 23.62
C LEU A 71 11.50 10.01 23.94
N LYS A 72 12.28 10.62 23.03
CA LYS A 72 12.70 12.02 23.16
C LYS A 72 11.50 12.97 23.20
N ASN A 73 10.49 12.74 22.36
CA ASN A 73 9.27 13.54 22.36
C ASN A 73 8.47 13.44 23.67
N TYR A 74 8.59 12.32 24.38
CA TYR A 74 8.01 12.12 25.71
C TYR A 74 8.93 12.54 26.86
N GLY A 75 10.08 13.16 26.57
CA GLY A 75 11.05 13.60 27.59
C GLY A 75 11.89 12.49 28.20
N ILE A 76 11.93 11.29 27.57
CA ILE A 76 12.63 10.11 28.06
C ILE A 76 13.85 9.87 27.16
N ALA A 77 14.98 10.50 27.45
CA ALA A 77 16.13 10.47 26.55
C ALA A 77 16.92 9.15 26.59
N ASP A 78 16.99 8.46 27.74
CA ASP A 78 17.96 7.36 27.96
C ASP A 78 17.33 5.95 27.97
N ALA A 79 16.03 5.82 27.72
CA ALA A 79 15.33 4.54 27.85
C ALA A 79 15.28 3.69 26.56
N ALA A 80 15.80 4.17 25.44
CA ALA A 80 15.74 3.44 24.15
C ALA A 80 16.40 2.04 24.25
N ASN A 81 17.47 1.91 25.03
CA ASN A 81 18.18 0.64 25.23
C ASN A 81 17.43 -0.38 26.11
N GLN A 82 16.38 0.04 26.82
CA GLN A 82 15.60 -0.80 27.73
C GLN A 82 14.37 -1.42 27.05
N ILE A 83 13.99 -0.93 25.87
CA ILE A 83 12.84 -1.46 25.12
C ILE A 83 13.26 -2.75 24.43
N LYS A 84 12.45 -3.80 24.62
CA LYS A 84 12.59 -5.04 23.86
C LYS A 84 12.11 -4.80 22.43
N VAL A 85 13.03 -4.56 21.51
CA VAL A 85 12.74 -4.24 20.10
C VAL A 85 11.83 -5.29 19.47
N ARG A 86 11.94 -6.57 19.82
CA ARG A 86 11.07 -7.64 19.33
C ARG A 86 9.57 -7.48 19.66
N ASN A 87 9.21 -6.55 20.52
CA ASN A 87 7.83 -6.22 20.85
C ASN A 87 7.33 -5.00 20.06
N VAL A 88 8.17 -4.45 19.18
CA VAL A 88 7.87 -3.25 18.37
C VAL A 88 8.22 -3.53 16.91
N ALA A 89 7.49 -2.96 16.00
CA ALA A 89 7.80 -2.99 14.57
C ALA A 89 7.62 -1.60 13.95
N ALA A 90 8.57 -1.22 13.08
CA ALA A 90 8.41 -0.07 12.20
C ALA A 90 7.51 -0.43 11.02
N VAL A 91 6.52 0.41 10.76
CA VAL A 91 5.50 0.14 9.75
C VAL A 91 5.26 1.32 8.82
N MET A 92 4.93 1.01 7.57
CA MET A 92 4.31 1.93 6.64
C MET A 92 2.80 1.75 6.74
N VAL A 93 2.10 2.86 6.89
CA VAL A 93 0.63 2.91 6.90
C VAL A 93 0.17 3.57 5.63
N THR A 94 -0.71 2.93 4.90
CA THR A 94 -1.28 3.46 3.65
C THR A 94 -2.79 3.49 3.73
N ALA A 95 -3.39 4.48 3.11
CA ALA A 95 -4.84 4.63 3.01
C ALA A 95 -5.22 5.28 1.68
N ASN A 96 -6.44 5.03 1.23
CA ASN A 96 -7.03 5.76 0.13
C ASN A 96 -8.04 6.77 0.69
N LEU A 97 -7.79 8.05 0.42
CA LEU A 97 -8.71 9.13 0.79
C LEU A 97 -9.72 9.31 -0.34
N PRO A 98 -11.01 9.00 -0.12
CA PRO A 98 -12.06 9.22 -1.13
C PRO A 98 -12.16 10.70 -1.53
N ALA A 99 -12.50 10.97 -2.78
CA ALA A 99 -12.58 12.34 -3.32
C ALA A 99 -13.57 13.27 -2.57
N PHE A 100 -14.58 12.68 -1.93
CA PHE A 100 -15.64 13.40 -1.21
C PHE A 100 -15.60 13.18 0.31
N ALA A 101 -14.46 12.68 0.85
CA ALA A 101 -14.30 12.47 2.28
C ALA A 101 -14.46 13.80 3.05
N LYS A 102 -15.16 13.74 4.17
CA LYS A 102 -15.39 14.86 5.07
C LYS A 102 -14.61 14.68 6.36
N LYS A 103 -14.39 15.78 7.05
CA LYS A 103 -13.76 15.75 8.37
C LYS A 103 -14.62 14.92 9.34
N GLY A 104 -14.02 13.89 9.94
CA GLY A 104 -14.70 12.95 10.84
C GLY A 104 -15.04 11.60 10.19
N ASP A 105 -14.93 11.46 8.86
CA ASP A 105 -15.12 10.17 8.20
C ASP A 105 -14.00 9.19 8.59
N LYS A 106 -14.39 7.92 8.69
CA LYS A 106 -13.44 6.82 8.93
C LYS A 106 -13.04 6.21 7.59
N ILE A 107 -11.75 5.95 7.44
CA ILE A 107 -11.18 5.29 6.28
C ILE A 107 -10.38 4.06 6.73
N ASP A 108 -10.39 3.03 5.92
CA ASP A 108 -9.57 1.85 6.17
C ASP A 108 -8.10 2.14 5.88
N VAL A 109 -7.23 1.56 6.69
CA VAL A 109 -5.79 1.69 6.54
C VAL A 109 -5.15 0.31 6.44
N VAL A 110 -4.10 0.21 5.64
CA VAL A 110 -3.25 -0.98 5.54
C VAL A 110 -1.94 -0.70 6.25
N VAL A 111 -1.55 -1.60 7.15
CA VAL A 111 -0.31 -1.50 7.93
C VAL A 111 0.65 -2.58 7.44
N SER A 112 1.82 -2.17 6.96
CA SER A 112 2.83 -3.06 6.39
C SER A 112 4.16 -2.90 7.13
N SER A 113 4.80 -4.01 7.52
CA SER A 113 6.12 -3.97 8.14
C SER A 113 7.17 -3.39 7.19
N MET A 114 8.02 -2.51 7.70
CA MET A 114 9.18 -1.97 6.99
C MET A 114 10.49 -2.67 7.39
N GLY A 115 10.49 -3.38 8.51
CA GLY A 115 11.62 -4.10 9.03
C GLY A 115 11.53 -5.61 8.80
N ASP A 116 12.01 -6.37 9.75
CA ASP A 116 12.04 -7.83 9.73
C ASP A 116 11.05 -8.47 10.71
N ALA A 117 10.00 -7.74 11.07
CA ALA A 117 8.91 -8.26 11.90
C ALA A 117 8.21 -9.45 11.23
N LYS A 118 8.01 -10.51 11.99
CA LYS A 118 7.39 -11.75 11.50
C LYS A 118 5.87 -11.67 11.43
N SER A 119 5.26 -10.90 12.33
CA SER A 119 3.83 -10.66 12.38
C SER A 119 3.54 -9.36 13.12
N LEU A 120 2.50 -8.66 12.69
CA LEU A 120 1.98 -7.45 13.34
C LEU A 120 0.71 -7.74 14.14
N GLU A 121 0.22 -8.98 14.11
CA GLU A 121 -1.01 -9.40 14.76
C GLU A 121 -0.97 -9.19 16.29
N GLY A 122 -2.05 -8.66 16.81
CA GLY A 122 -2.20 -8.35 18.24
C GLY A 122 -1.44 -7.13 18.73
N GLY A 123 -0.75 -6.44 17.83
CA GLY A 123 -0.10 -5.17 18.13
C GLY A 123 -1.08 -3.99 18.05
N VAL A 124 -0.63 -2.85 18.53
CA VAL A 124 -1.37 -1.58 18.47
C VAL A 124 -0.53 -0.56 17.73
N LEU A 125 -1.11 0.00 16.65
CA LEU A 125 -0.52 1.10 15.92
C LEU A 125 -0.62 2.37 16.75
N LEU A 126 0.51 3.03 17.00
CA LEU A 126 0.53 4.36 17.59
C LEU A 126 0.02 5.39 16.61
N GLN A 127 -0.40 6.53 17.18
CA GLN A 127 -0.87 7.67 16.40
C GLN A 127 0.12 8.02 15.29
N THR A 128 -0.34 7.88 14.06
CA THR A 128 0.46 8.05 12.84
C THR A 128 -0.25 9.03 11.92
N ASN A 129 0.45 10.10 11.56
CA ASN A 129 -0.05 11.08 10.60
C ASN A 129 0.07 10.52 9.19
N LEU A 130 -1.03 10.55 8.43
CA LEU A 130 -1.08 10.14 7.03
C LEU A 130 -1.06 11.39 6.15
N LYS A 131 -0.06 11.44 5.28
CA LYS A 131 0.21 12.57 4.40
C LYS A 131 -0.13 12.22 2.95
N GLY A 132 -0.56 13.24 2.21
CA GLY A 132 -0.68 13.18 0.76
C GLY A 132 0.66 13.43 0.05
N MET A 133 0.64 13.46 -1.27
CA MET A 133 1.82 13.77 -2.09
C MET A 133 2.32 15.21 -1.94
N ASP A 134 1.50 16.10 -1.40
CA ASP A 134 1.80 17.50 -1.10
C ASP A 134 2.38 17.71 0.30
N ASP A 135 2.71 16.62 0.99
CA ASP A 135 3.27 16.56 2.35
C ASP A 135 2.33 17.09 3.47
N ASN A 136 1.08 17.42 3.12
CA ASN A 136 0.07 17.82 4.08
C ASN A 136 -0.55 16.60 4.78
N VAL A 137 -0.89 16.75 6.07
CA VAL A 137 -1.57 15.71 6.85
C VAL A 137 -3.07 15.77 6.58
N TYR A 138 -3.64 14.67 6.10
CA TYR A 138 -5.07 14.54 5.79
C TYR A 138 -5.82 13.61 6.73
N ALA A 139 -5.12 12.66 7.34
CA ALA A 139 -5.73 11.72 8.27
C ALA A 139 -4.75 11.32 9.37
N VAL A 140 -5.29 10.71 10.42
CA VAL A 140 -4.52 10.14 11.52
C VAL A 140 -4.99 8.71 11.73
N ALA A 141 -4.05 7.77 11.74
CA ALA A 141 -4.32 6.36 11.99
C ALA A 141 -3.82 5.96 13.38
N GLN A 142 -4.62 5.19 14.11
CA GLN A 142 -4.23 4.56 15.37
C GLN A 142 -5.18 3.41 15.71
N GLY A 143 -4.72 2.44 16.47
CA GLY A 143 -5.59 1.38 16.98
C GLY A 143 -5.01 -0.03 16.85
N PRO A 144 -5.77 -1.05 17.24
CA PRO A 144 -5.33 -2.44 17.14
C PRO A 144 -5.15 -2.87 15.69
N VAL A 145 -4.11 -3.66 15.45
CA VAL A 145 -3.82 -4.26 14.14
C VAL A 145 -4.43 -5.65 14.10
N SER A 146 -5.26 -5.90 13.09
CA SER A 146 -5.84 -7.20 12.78
C SER A 146 -5.35 -7.67 11.40
N THR A 147 -5.25 -8.96 11.21
CA THR A 147 -4.94 -9.64 9.94
C THR A 147 -6.18 -10.30 9.38
#